data_0362b60801a1899dd482efe5f0075d49
#
_entry.id   0362b60801a1899dd482efe5f0075d49
#
_cell.length_a   1.000
_cell.length_b   1.000
_cell.length_c   1.000
_cell.angle_alpha   90.00
_cell.angle_beta   90.00
_cell.angle_gamma   90.00
#
_symmetry.space_group_name_H-M   'P 1'
#
loop_
_entity.id
_entity.type
_entity.pdbx_description
1 polymer ?
#
loop_
_entity_poly.entity_id
_entity_poly.type
_entity_poly.pdbx_seq_one_letter_code
_entity_poly.pdbx_strand_id
1 'polypeptide(L)'
;MAKVKNKDKSNNIKFFIIAIFVAAVIAVLAVLGVGYYHDANNTETMSPGNVALVVGDTEISVGEYNYYYTLISNDFINSADEYGIDTTKDYSSQTTTDDNGKKLTWAQVFENQTKSQIKTVIAFYEAGVKNGFEVSSSQWNEINEYLANIESAALKSSDSYNSTDMSDSEKMSVINSYLSDTFGKYCGYETVKKILVQTYIARDYMNKYNVETRATIADVKSYYNEHIDDFNSATIAYLPIKYDGKTVTKSDAEKTAQSCVAKIKNRDDLLALVPTACKSLLDARVADSTYSSFADAVEGFKSVLVASVTKNESSFPTAANEWLFRSSTKNNAVKAFTDEQNSIVYVILRESIDNPNVPTYSYRDILVKPSENKQSYWTEAQEKAQNLLSAYNNSEQSEYAFALLAENNSDDSASVSSGTNGIFGGLYSGVYSNSDIDESVLKWVSSKHSRGDVEIVKGADGYHILYYIEGTTDGLYQSEQQVITQNRQKFIDSLKVTNKTGFSNTVKATPKKS
;
A
#
# COMPACT_ATOMS: atom_id res chain seq x y z
N MET A 1 10.54 -0.48 -24.24
CA MET A 1 9.70 -0.45 -23.02
C MET A 1 9.30 -1.88 -22.68
N ALA A 2 10.10 -2.59 -21.87
CA ALA A 2 9.73 -3.90 -21.34
C ALA A 2 9.07 -3.67 -19.98
N LYS A 3 7.83 -4.09 -19.83
CA LYS A 3 7.12 -4.11 -18.55
C LYS A 3 7.92 -4.99 -17.58
N VAL A 4 8.54 -4.36 -16.59
CA VAL A 4 9.06 -5.04 -15.41
C VAL A 4 7.83 -5.55 -14.62
N LYS A 5 7.49 -6.83 -14.80
CA LYS A 5 6.57 -7.55 -13.93
C LYS A 5 7.41 -8.52 -13.11
N ASN A 6 7.72 -8.12 -11.91
CA ASN A 6 7.85 -8.98 -10.72
C ASN A 6 8.16 -8.08 -9.53
N LYS A 7 7.12 -7.46 -8.99
CA LYS A 7 7.13 -7.02 -7.60
C LYS A 7 6.93 -8.26 -6.73
N ASP A 8 7.74 -8.37 -5.69
CA ASP A 8 7.62 -9.39 -4.65
C ASP A 8 6.16 -9.52 -4.20
N LYS A 9 5.56 -10.69 -4.43
CA LYS A 9 4.16 -10.98 -4.08
C LYS A 9 3.89 -10.87 -2.57
N SER A 10 4.92 -10.94 -1.73
CA SER A 10 4.82 -10.90 -0.27
C SER A 10 4.55 -9.50 0.29
N ASN A 11 5.14 -8.47 -0.32
CA ASN A 11 4.92 -7.09 0.12
C ASN A 11 3.53 -6.56 -0.23
N ASN A 12 2.88 -7.09 -1.27
CA ASN A 12 1.56 -6.66 -1.69
C ASN A 12 0.46 -7.02 -0.67
N ILE A 13 0.58 -8.14 0.05
CA ILE A 13 -0.41 -8.55 1.06
C ILE A 13 -0.41 -7.58 2.27
N LYS A 14 0.76 -7.06 2.68
CA LYS A 14 0.86 -6.10 3.80
C LYS A 14 0.30 -4.71 3.45
N PHE A 15 0.48 -4.24 2.22
CA PHE A 15 -0.09 -2.97 1.75
C PHE A 15 -1.62 -3.02 1.61
N PHE A 16 -2.19 -4.19 1.36
CA PHE A 16 -3.62 -4.40 1.16
C PHE A 16 -4.46 -4.06 2.39
N ILE A 17 -3.98 -4.34 3.59
CA ILE A 17 -4.72 -4.11 4.85
C ILE A 17 -5.05 -2.61 5.04
N ILE A 18 -4.17 -1.70 4.60
CA ILE A 18 -4.36 -0.25 4.75
C ILE A 18 -5.28 0.31 3.65
N ALA A 19 -5.18 -0.19 2.43
CA ALA A 19 -6.00 0.26 1.30
C ALA A 19 -7.49 -0.12 1.47
N ILE A 20 -7.79 -1.28 2.06
CA ILE A 20 -9.16 -1.73 2.31
C ILE A 20 -9.87 -0.81 3.33
N PHE A 21 -9.15 -0.17 4.26
CA PHE A 21 -9.76 0.72 5.25
C PHE A 21 -10.52 1.90 4.60
N VAL A 22 -10.03 2.39 3.47
CA VAL A 22 -10.66 3.47 2.69
C VAL A 22 -11.52 2.91 1.57
N ALA A 23 -11.09 1.82 0.92
CA ALA A 23 -11.81 1.18 -0.17
C ALA A 23 -13.12 0.52 0.28
N ALA A 24 -13.25 0.09 1.54
CA ALA A 24 -14.50 -0.49 2.05
C ALA A 24 -15.68 0.50 2.01
N VAL A 25 -15.41 1.81 2.10
CA VAL A 25 -16.44 2.84 1.93
C VAL A 25 -16.72 3.13 0.45
N ILE A 26 -15.71 3.01 -0.43
CA ILE A 26 -15.81 3.35 -1.86
C ILE A 26 -16.15 2.13 -2.74
N ALA A 27 -15.70 0.93 -2.39
CA ALA A 27 -15.83 -0.26 -3.23
C ALA A 27 -17.27 -0.76 -3.40
N VAL A 28 -18.18 -0.41 -2.50
CA VAL A 28 -19.59 -0.81 -2.65
C VAL A 28 -20.25 -0.11 -3.85
N LEU A 29 -19.77 1.06 -4.26
CA LEU A 29 -20.24 1.68 -5.51
C LEU A 29 -19.83 0.88 -6.77
N ALA A 30 -18.73 0.13 -6.71
CA ALA A 30 -18.25 -0.71 -7.82
C ALA A 30 -18.91 -2.10 -7.83
N VAL A 31 -19.29 -2.66 -6.67
CA VAL A 31 -19.94 -3.99 -6.57
C VAL A 31 -21.39 -3.96 -7.05
N LEU A 32 -22.06 -2.81 -7.05
CA LEU A 32 -23.42 -2.65 -7.56
C LEU A 32 -23.57 -2.92 -9.08
N GLY A 33 -22.46 -3.13 -9.80
CA GLY A 33 -22.46 -3.44 -11.24
C GLY A 33 -22.19 -4.90 -11.61
N VAL A 34 -21.85 -5.77 -10.65
CA VAL A 34 -21.52 -7.18 -10.93
C VAL A 34 -22.54 -8.08 -10.23
N GLY A 35 -23.53 -8.52 -11.00
CA GLY A 35 -24.55 -9.44 -10.52
C GLY A 35 -23.93 -10.81 -10.20
N TYR A 36 -23.78 -11.12 -8.91
CA TYR A 36 -23.51 -12.46 -8.44
C TYR A 36 -24.84 -13.13 -8.07
N TYR A 37 -25.19 -14.18 -8.78
CA TYR A 37 -26.30 -15.07 -8.42
C TYR A 37 -25.89 -15.93 -7.23
N HIS A 38 -26.41 -15.66 -6.05
CA HIS A 38 -26.54 -16.61 -4.98
C HIS A 38 -27.93 -17.21 -5.00
N ASP A 39 -28.03 -18.53 -4.84
CA ASP A 39 -29.29 -19.28 -4.76
C ASP A 39 -30.20 -18.70 -3.66
N ALA A 40 -31.21 -17.95 -4.07
CA ALA A 40 -32.17 -17.28 -3.21
C ALA A 40 -33.27 -18.28 -2.77
N ASN A 41 -32.96 -19.16 -1.83
CA ASN A 41 -33.99 -19.97 -1.16
C ASN A 41 -33.69 -20.09 0.33
N ASN A 42 -33.88 -19.00 1.08
CA ASN A 42 -34.16 -19.05 2.52
C ASN A 42 -34.65 -17.71 3.07
N THR A 43 -35.94 -17.54 3.15
CA THR A 43 -36.62 -16.46 3.90
C THR A 43 -36.69 -16.85 5.38
N GLU A 44 -35.55 -16.92 6.07
CA GLU A 44 -35.55 -16.97 7.53
C GLU A 44 -35.44 -15.56 8.08
N THR A 45 -36.41 -15.15 8.89
CA THR A 45 -36.42 -13.92 9.66
C THR A 45 -35.12 -13.77 10.43
N MET A 46 -34.43 -12.64 10.21
CA MET A 46 -33.18 -12.32 10.89
C MET A 46 -33.33 -12.42 12.39
N SER A 47 -32.69 -13.40 13.00
CA SER A 47 -32.53 -13.47 14.45
C SER A 47 -31.31 -12.62 14.84
N PRO A 48 -31.48 -11.55 15.63
CA PRO A 48 -30.38 -10.63 15.97
C PRO A 48 -29.37 -11.18 16.98
N GLY A 49 -29.10 -12.47 16.98
CA GLY A 49 -28.38 -13.09 18.08
C GLY A 49 -27.21 -14.02 17.72
N ASN A 50 -26.86 -14.21 16.45
CA ASN A 50 -25.74 -15.08 16.10
C ASN A 50 -24.43 -14.30 16.10
N VAL A 51 -23.69 -14.34 17.18
CA VAL A 51 -22.32 -13.79 17.27
C VAL A 51 -21.35 -14.72 16.56
N ALA A 52 -20.67 -14.21 15.54
CA ALA A 52 -19.63 -14.94 14.82
C ALA A 52 -18.28 -14.90 15.56
N LEU A 53 -17.87 -13.70 15.98
CA LEU A 53 -16.60 -13.45 16.66
C LEU A 53 -16.82 -12.56 17.87
N VAL A 54 -15.86 -12.59 18.80
CA VAL A 54 -15.63 -11.52 19.76
C VAL A 54 -14.22 -10.99 19.52
N VAL A 55 -14.08 -9.69 19.36
CA VAL A 55 -12.81 -8.99 19.16
C VAL A 55 -12.68 -7.96 20.28
N GLY A 56 -11.67 -8.12 21.16
CA GLY A 56 -11.64 -7.33 22.39
C GLY A 56 -12.90 -7.56 23.23
N ASP A 57 -13.63 -6.48 23.47
CA ASP A 57 -14.93 -6.50 24.16
C ASP A 57 -16.14 -6.42 23.20
N THR A 58 -15.90 -6.29 21.91
CA THR A 58 -16.94 -6.10 20.88
C THR A 58 -17.39 -7.42 20.28
N GLU A 59 -18.70 -7.68 20.32
CA GLU A 59 -19.34 -8.78 19.59
C GLU A 59 -19.56 -8.40 18.12
N ILE A 60 -19.15 -9.32 17.25
CA ILE A 60 -19.31 -9.24 15.79
C ILE A 60 -20.37 -10.26 15.37
N SER A 61 -21.47 -9.78 14.83
CA SER A 61 -22.55 -10.64 14.33
C SER A 61 -22.12 -11.40 13.07
N VAL A 62 -22.86 -12.45 12.73
CA VAL A 62 -22.68 -13.18 11.46
C VAL A 62 -22.84 -12.23 10.27
N GLY A 63 -23.78 -11.31 10.29
CA GLY A 63 -23.99 -10.32 9.23
C GLY A 63 -22.80 -9.37 9.04
N GLU A 64 -22.22 -8.86 10.15
CA GLU A 64 -21.01 -8.03 10.11
C GLU A 64 -19.82 -8.81 9.53
N TYR A 65 -19.62 -10.04 9.98
CA TYR A 65 -18.55 -10.89 9.44
C TYR A 65 -18.74 -11.14 7.94
N ASN A 66 -19.96 -11.48 7.52
CA ASN A 66 -20.28 -11.76 6.12
C ASN A 66 -20.06 -10.57 5.21
N TYR A 67 -20.36 -9.35 5.66
CA TYR A 67 -20.07 -8.11 4.95
C TYR A 67 -18.56 -8.00 4.64
N TYR A 68 -17.72 -8.08 5.67
CA TYR A 68 -16.26 -7.99 5.49
C TYR A 68 -15.71 -9.14 4.66
N TYR A 69 -16.17 -10.36 4.90
CA TYR A 69 -15.70 -11.55 4.16
C TYR A 69 -16.01 -11.45 2.67
N THR A 70 -17.21 -11.01 2.33
CA THR A 70 -17.63 -10.87 0.92
C THR A 70 -16.80 -9.82 0.21
N LEU A 71 -16.57 -8.66 0.84
CA LEU A 71 -15.71 -7.63 0.25
C LEU A 71 -14.28 -8.13 0.01
N ILE A 72 -13.69 -8.73 1.04
CA ILE A 72 -12.29 -9.21 0.98
C ILE A 72 -12.14 -10.35 -0.02
N SER A 73 -13.01 -11.35 0.02
CA SER A 73 -12.91 -12.47 -0.90
C SER A 73 -13.12 -12.03 -2.36
N ASN A 74 -14.07 -11.12 -2.61
CA ASN A 74 -14.32 -10.59 -3.96
C ASN A 74 -13.13 -9.80 -4.50
N ASP A 75 -12.44 -9.04 -3.66
CA ASP A 75 -11.25 -8.31 -4.06
C ASP A 75 -10.13 -9.25 -4.54
N PHE A 76 -9.84 -10.31 -3.79
CA PHE A 76 -8.91 -11.36 -4.22
C PHE A 76 -9.37 -12.09 -5.50
N ILE A 77 -10.67 -12.38 -5.60
CA ILE A 77 -11.26 -13.08 -6.76
C ILE A 77 -11.24 -12.20 -8.02
N ASN A 78 -11.46 -10.90 -7.88
CA ASN A 78 -11.38 -9.94 -8.98
C ASN A 78 -9.93 -9.74 -9.48
N SER A 79 -8.94 -9.96 -8.61
CA SER A 79 -7.51 -9.93 -8.93
C SER A 79 -6.92 -11.34 -9.07
N ALA A 80 -7.72 -12.34 -9.40
CA ALA A 80 -7.36 -13.76 -9.37
C ALA A 80 -6.12 -14.10 -10.22
N ASP A 81 -5.98 -13.47 -11.41
CA ASP A 81 -4.84 -13.67 -12.30
C ASP A 81 -3.53 -13.21 -11.66
N GLU A 82 -3.57 -12.13 -10.89
CA GLU A 82 -2.40 -11.59 -10.19
C GLU A 82 -1.93 -12.53 -9.07
N TYR A 83 -2.88 -13.14 -8.36
CA TYR A 83 -2.62 -14.05 -7.25
C TYR A 83 -2.48 -15.51 -7.66
N GLY A 84 -2.77 -15.85 -8.93
CA GLY A 84 -2.76 -17.23 -9.43
C GLY A 84 -3.90 -18.08 -8.84
N ILE A 85 -5.06 -17.45 -8.62
CA ILE A 85 -6.27 -18.10 -8.13
C ILE A 85 -7.08 -18.65 -9.32
N ASP A 86 -7.42 -19.92 -9.31
CA ASP A 86 -8.35 -20.52 -10.27
C ASP A 86 -9.79 -20.33 -9.76
N THR A 87 -10.50 -19.37 -10.33
CA THR A 87 -11.87 -19.03 -9.89
C THR A 87 -12.92 -20.11 -10.18
N THR A 88 -12.55 -21.15 -10.94
CA THR A 88 -13.44 -22.29 -11.25
C THR A 88 -13.30 -23.45 -10.27
N LYS A 89 -12.30 -23.44 -9.39
CA LYS A 89 -12.01 -24.48 -8.41
C LYS A 89 -12.29 -24.03 -6.99
N ASP A 90 -12.60 -24.99 -6.11
CA ASP A 90 -12.78 -24.73 -4.69
C ASP A 90 -11.56 -24.06 -4.07
N TYR A 91 -11.77 -22.96 -3.37
CA TYR A 91 -10.71 -22.18 -2.72
C TYR A 91 -10.07 -22.90 -1.53
N SER A 92 -10.72 -23.94 -0.98
CA SER A 92 -10.13 -24.81 0.04
C SER A 92 -9.16 -25.86 -0.53
N SER A 93 -9.22 -26.11 -1.85
CA SER A 93 -8.33 -27.05 -2.54
C SER A 93 -7.08 -26.39 -3.13
N GLN A 94 -7.05 -25.08 -3.24
CA GLN A 94 -5.95 -24.29 -3.81
C GLN A 94 -5.10 -23.67 -2.70
N THR A 95 -3.80 -23.65 -2.85
CA THR A 95 -2.90 -23.20 -1.79
C THR A 95 -1.93 -22.13 -2.26
N THR A 96 -1.58 -21.25 -1.32
CA THR A 96 -0.49 -20.27 -1.42
C THR A 96 0.43 -20.38 -0.21
N THR A 97 1.49 -19.59 -0.17
CA THR A 97 2.44 -19.54 0.95
C THR A 97 2.47 -18.13 1.52
N ASP A 98 2.34 -17.99 2.84
CA ASP A 98 2.46 -16.69 3.51
C ASP A 98 3.93 -16.24 3.63
N ASP A 99 4.15 -15.03 4.14
CA ASP A 99 5.47 -14.42 4.29
C ASP A 99 6.40 -15.21 5.23
N ASN A 100 5.85 -16.08 6.09
CA ASN A 100 6.60 -16.93 7.00
C ASN A 100 6.87 -18.32 6.43
N GLY A 101 6.53 -18.55 5.14
CA GLY A 101 6.68 -19.83 4.47
C GLY A 101 5.61 -20.86 4.84
N LYS A 102 4.54 -20.47 5.56
CA LYS A 102 3.45 -21.36 5.93
C LYS A 102 2.47 -21.52 4.76
N LYS A 103 2.18 -22.76 4.43
CA LYS A 103 1.19 -23.10 3.40
C LYS A 103 -0.24 -22.89 3.92
N LEU A 104 -1.04 -22.10 3.20
CA LEU A 104 -2.44 -21.81 3.49
C LEU A 104 -3.30 -22.10 2.27
N THR A 105 -4.56 -22.50 2.48
CA THR A 105 -5.55 -22.50 1.39
C THR A 105 -6.08 -21.08 1.14
N TRP A 106 -6.60 -20.80 -0.05
CA TRP A 106 -7.20 -19.50 -0.32
C TRP A 106 -8.41 -19.22 0.58
N ALA A 107 -9.20 -20.23 0.89
CA ALA A 107 -10.28 -20.11 1.89
C ALA A 107 -9.74 -19.65 3.26
N GLN A 108 -8.58 -20.16 3.71
CA GLN A 108 -7.92 -19.71 4.94
C GLN A 108 -7.36 -18.29 4.82
N VAL A 109 -6.85 -17.90 3.64
CA VAL A 109 -6.39 -16.52 3.40
C VAL A 109 -7.56 -15.56 3.54
N PHE A 110 -8.70 -15.82 2.89
CA PHE A 110 -9.90 -14.97 2.98
C PHE A 110 -10.38 -14.84 4.43
N GLU A 111 -10.47 -15.97 5.16
CA GLU A 111 -10.86 -15.96 6.57
C GLU A 111 -9.89 -15.14 7.44
N ASN A 112 -8.59 -15.37 7.29
CA ASN A 112 -7.57 -14.69 8.08
C ASN A 112 -7.56 -13.17 7.81
N GLN A 113 -7.67 -12.77 6.54
CA GLN A 113 -7.72 -11.35 6.16
C GLN A 113 -9.00 -10.69 6.69
N THR A 114 -10.14 -11.38 6.63
CA THR A 114 -11.40 -10.89 7.20
C THR A 114 -11.27 -10.64 8.71
N LYS A 115 -10.74 -11.60 9.45
CA LYS A 115 -10.52 -11.46 10.89
C LYS A 115 -9.53 -10.34 11.22
N SER A 116 -8.48 -10.21 10.42
CA SER A 116 -7.48 -9.15 10.57
C SER A 116 -8.09 -7.76 10.33
N GLN A 117 -8.91 -7.61 9.28
CA GLN A 117 -9.59 -6.36 8.98
C GLN A 117 -10.57 -5.96 10.09
N ILE A 118 -11.44 -6.89 10.50
CA ILE A 118 -12.38 -6.65 11.61
C ILE A 118 -11.61 -6.26 12.88
N LYS A 119 -10.54 -6.98 13.21
CA LYS A 119 -9.70 -6.69 14.37
C LYS A 119 -9.12 -5.27 14.31
N THR A 120 -8.65 -4.85 13.14
CA THR A 120 -8.11 -3.51 12.93
C THR A 120 -9.20 -2.44 13.15
N VAL A 121 -10.37 -2.59 12.53
CA VAL A 121 -11.47 -1.64 12.71
C VAL A 121 -11.88 -1.55 14.17
N ILE A 122 -12.07 -2.69 14.84
CA ILE A 122 -12.53 -2.71 16.23
C ILE A 122 -11.48 -2.14 17.19
N ALA A 123 -10.17 -2.41 16.96
CA ALA A 123 -9.10 -1.84 17.79
C ALA A 123 -9.14 -0.30 17.80
N PHE A 124 -9.25 0.31 16.63
CA PHE A 124 -9.32 1.76 16.50
C PHE A 124 -10.69 2.31 16.89
N TYR A 125 -11.76 1.59 16.64
CA TYR A 125 -13.11 1.97 17.09
C TYR A 125 -13.23 2.04 18.61
N GLU A 126 -12.86 0.95 19.33
CA GLU A 126 -12.92 0.91 20.79
C GLU A 126 -12.06 2.02 21.41
N ALA A 127 -10.84 2.20 20.87
CA ALA A 127 -9.97 3.28 21.32
C ALA A 127 -10.52 4.66 20.96
N GLY A 128 -11.13 4.83 19.79
CA GLY A 128 -11.76 6.07 19.37
C GLY A 128 -12.90 6.46 20.29
N VAL A 129 -13.83 5.56 20.55
CA VAL A 129 -14.96 5.78 21.50
C VAL A 129 -14.43 6.14 22.89
N LYS A 130 -13.42 5.41 23.39
CA LYS A 130 -12.80 5.71 24.69
C LYS A 130 -12.16 7.09 24.73
N ASN A 131 -11.69 7.61 23.60
CA ASN A 131 -11.11 8.96 23.48
C ASN A 131 -12.10 10.03 23.04
N GLY A 132 -13.41 9.75 23.09
CA GLY A 132 -14.48 10.72 22.81
C GLY A 132 -14.70 11.01 21.33
N PHE A 133 -14.25 10.14 20.42
CA PHE A 133 -14.54 10.26 18.99
C PHE A 133 -15.97 9.83 18.69
N GLU A 134 -16.66 10.66 17.93
CA GLU A 134 -18.04 10.45 17.47
C GLU A 134 -18.13 10.80 15.98
N VAL A 135 -19.14 10.25 15.31
CA VAL A 135 -19.41 10.58 13.91
C VAL A 135 -19.87 12.04 13.80
N SER A 136 -19.19 12.85 13.01
CA SER A 136 -19.52 14.26 12.78
C SER A 136 -20.79 14.42 11.93
N SER A 137 -21.37 15.63 11.93
CA SER A 137 -22.56 15.93 11.11
C SER A 137 -22.30 15.73 9.60
N SER A 138 -21.11 16.06 9.11
CA SER A 138 -20.74 15.82 7.70
C SER A 138 -20.66 14.33 7.39
N GLN A 139 -20.06 13.53 8.26
CA GLN A 139 -19.97 12.08 8.10
C GLN A 139 -21.35 11.41 8.19
N TRP A 140 -22.24 11.93 9.03
CA TRP A 140 -23.64 11.47 9.04
C TRP A 140 -24.33 11.72 7.70
N ASN A 141 -24.03 12.84 7.03
CA ASN A 141 -24.55 13.09 5.68
C ASN A 141 -24.01 12.08 4.67
N GLU A 142 -22.71 11.79 4.72
CA GLU A 142 -22.07 10.77 3.86
C GLU A 142 -22.66 9.37 4.11
N ILE A 143 -22.84 8.97 5.37
CA ILE A 143 -23.46 7.70 5.75
C ILE A 143 -24.90 7.63 5.21
N ASN A 144 -25.69 8.68 5.39
CA ASN A 144 -27.07 8.73 4.93
C ASN A 144 -27.18 8.70 3.40
N GLU A 145 -26.29 9.40 2.69
CA GLU A 145 -26.22 9.36 1.23
C GLU A 145 -25.86 7.94 0.74
N TYR A 146 -24.89 7.31 1.38
CA TYR A 146 -24.50 5.93 1.06
C TYR A 146 -25.67 4.95 1.28
N LEU A 147 -26.35 5.04 2.41
CA LEU A 147 -27.52 4.20 2.70
C LEU A 147 -28.68 4.46 1.72
N ALA A 148 -28.93 5.72 1.34
CA ALA A 148 -29.92 6.07 0.32
C ALA A 148 -29.58 5.48 -1.06
N ASN A 149 -28.30 5.42 -1.43
CA ASN A 149 -27.86 4.76 -2.65
C ASN A 149 -28.12 3.25 -2.62
N ILE A 150 -27.88 2.58 -1.49
CA ILE A 150 -28.26 1.17 -1.28
C ILE A 150 -29.77 0.98 -1.40
N GLU A 151 -30.56 1.82 -0.74
CA GLU A 151 -32.03 1.77 -0.83
C GLU A 151 -32.49 1.88 -2.28
N SER A 152 -31.96 2.87 -3.00
CA SER A 152 -32.27 3.07 -4.43
C SER A 152 -31.91 1.85 -5.28
N ALA A 153 -30.76 1.25 -5.06
CA ALA A 153 -30.32 0.06 -5.79
C ALA A 153 -31.20 -1.16 -5.47
N ALA A 154 -31.49 -1.39 -4.19
CA ALA A 154 -32.34 -2.49 -3.73
C ALA A 154 -33.75 -2.39 -4.31
N LEU A 155 -34.38 -1.22 -4.24
CA LEU A 155 -35.71 -1.00 -4.79
C LEU A 155 -35.75 -1.17 -6.31
N LYS A 156 -34.75 -0.68 -7.05
CA LYS A 156 -34.65 -0.86 -8.51
C LYS A 156 -34.47 -2.31 -8.93
N SER A 157 -33.83 -3.13 -8.13
CA SER A 157 -33.62 -4.56 -8.40
C SER A 157 -34.87 -5.42 -8.09
N SER A 158 -35.87 -4.87 -7.42
CA SER A 158 -37.10 -5.55 -7.06
C SER A 158 -38.13 -5.52 -8.18
N ASP A 159 -38.81 -6.64 -8.41
CA ASP A 159 -39.95 -6.74 -9.33
C ASP A 159 -41.09 -5.78 -8.96
N SER A 160 -41.12 -5.32 -7.70
CA SER A 160 -42.11 -4.39 -7.14
C SER A 160 -41.73 -2.91 -7.33
N TYR A 161 -40.67 -2.58 -8.05
CA TYR A 161 -40.12 -1.21 -8.20
C TYR A 161 -41.14 -0.17 -8.70
N ASN A 162 -42.12 -0.59 -9.51
CA ASN A 162 -43.16 0.30 -10.06
C ASN A 162 -44.39 0.49 -9.13
N SER A 163 -44.38 -0.09 -7.94
CA SER A 163 -45.48 0.06 -6.97
C SER A 163 -45.23 1.34 -6.16
N THR A 164 -46.05 2.36 -6.40
CA THR A 164 -46.05 3.62 -5.66
C THR A 164 -46.55 3.49 -4.20
N ASP A 165 -47.03 2.30 -3.83
CA ASP A 165 -47.77 2.06 -2.59
C ASP A 165 -47.04 1.17 -1.57
N MET A 166 -45.72 1.01 -1.67
CA MET A 166 -44.96 0.22 -0.68
C MET A 166 -44.89 0.97 0.66
N SER A 167 -45.27 0.29 1.71
CA SER A 167 -45.02 0.75 3.08
C SER A 167 -43.52 0.76 3.43
N ASP A 168 -43.13 1.53 4.44
CA ASP A 168 -41.72 1.58 4.88
C ASP A 168 -41.20 0.19 5.35
N SER A 169 -42.09 -0.64 5.92
CA SER A 169 -41.75 -2.01 6.31
C SER A 169 -41.46 -2.91 5.10
N GLU A 170 -42.22 -2.77 4.02
CA GLU A 170 -42.01 -3.52 2.79
C GLU A 170 -40.71 -3.08 2.08
N LYS A 171 -40.45 -1.76 2.00
CA LYS A 171 -39.20 -1.23 1.50
C LYS A 171 -38.01 -1.78 2.30
N MET A 172 -38.06 -1.74 3.61
CA MET A 172 -36.99 -2.24 4.47
C MET A 172 -36.79 -3.75 4.30
N SER A 173 -37.85 -4.53 4.06
CA SER A 173 -37.76 -5.95 3.75
C SER A 173 -37.00 -6.19 2.45
N VAL A 174 -37.31 -5.42 1.39
CA VAL A 174 -36.61 -5.48 0.10
C VAL A 174 -35.12 -5.13 0.27
N ILE A 175 -34.82 -4.05 1.02
CA ILE A 175 -33.44 -3.60 1.27
C ILE A 175 -32.66 -4.68 2.02
N ASN A 176 -33.24 -5.26 3.06
CA ASN A 176 -32.59 -6.32 3.83
C ASN A 176 -32.38 -7.60 3.01
N SER A 177 -33.33 -7.96 2.14
CA SER A 177 -33.14 -9.08 1.20
C SER A 177 -31.99 -8.81 0.25
N TYR A 178 -31.98 -7.65 -0.39
CA TYR A 178 -30.91 -7.23 -1.30
C TYR A 178 -29.52 -7.27 -0.65
N LEU A 179 -29.40 -6.75 0.56
CA LEU A 179 -28.14 -6.78 1.31
C LEU A 179 -27.73 -8.20 1.72
N SER A 180 -28.69 -9.04 2.12
CA SER A 180 -28.44 -10.43 2.45
C SER A 180 -28.02 -11.25 1.22
N ASP A 181 -28.59 -10.96 0.07
CA ASP A 181 -28.20 -11.60 -1.20
C ASP A 181 -26.80 -11.13 -1.66
N THR A 182 -26.48 -9.86 -1.41
CA THR A 182 -25.20 -9.26 -1.81
C THR A 182 -24.04 -9.68 -0.90
N PHE A 183 -24.23 -9.60 0.41
CA PHE A 183 -23.17 -9.80 1.40
C PHE A 183 -23.30 -11.09 2.20
N GLY A 184 -24.38 -11.84 2.01
CA GLY A 184 -24.66 -13.07 2.72
C GLY A 184 -25.67 -12.90 3.85
N LYS A 185 -26.23 -14.03 4.29
CA LYS A 185 -27.27 -14.10 5.33
C LYS A 185 -26.95 -13.22 6.53
N TYR A 186 -28.00 -12.62 7.10
CA TYR A 186 -27.96 -11.76 8.29
C TYR A 186 -27.29 -10.38 8.09
N CYS A 187 -26.79 -10.06 6.89
CA CYS A 187 -26.38 -8.69 6.57
C CYS A 187 -27.60 -7.88 6.14
N GLY A 188 -27.96 -6.88 6.90
CA GLY A 188 -29.08 -5.97 6.63
C GLY A 188 -28.70 -4.51 6.81
N TYR A 189 -29.69 -3.63 6.64
CA TYR A 189 -29.51 -2.17 6.69
C TYR A 189 -28.82 -1.70 7.98
N GLU A 190 -29.31 -2.14 9.13
CA GLU A 190 -28.73 -1.74 10.43
C GLU A 190 -27.31 -2.31 10.62
N THR A 191 -27.03 -3.48 10.04
CA THR A 191 -25.67 -4.06 10.05
C THR A 191 -24.70 -3.16 9.27
N VAL A 192 -25.08 -2.75 8.05
CA VAL A 192 -24.24 -1.86 7.23
C VAL A 192 -24.06 -0.50 7.90
N LYS A 193 -25.14 0.08 8.41
CA LYS A 193 -25.09 1.36 9.14
C LYS A 193 -24.14 1.30 10.35
N LYS A 194 -24.23 0.23 11.16
CA LYS A 194 -23.32 0.00 12.29
C LYS A 194 -21.85 -0.07 11.83
N ILE A 195 -21.57 -0.84 10.78
CA ILE A 195 -20.21 -0.96 10.21
C ILE A 195 -19.68 0.41 9.76
N LEU A 196 -20.50 1.21 9.09
CA LEU A 196 -20.10 2.55 8.64
C LEU A 196 -19.75 3.45 9.83
N VAL A 197 -20.59 3.51 10.86
CA VAL A 197 -20.31 4.27 12.10
C VAL A 197 -18.99 3.82 12.73
N GLN A 198 -18.80 2.51 12.90
CA GLN A 198 -17.55 1.96 13.45
C GLN A 198 -16.34 2.34 12.60
N THR A 199 -16.47 2.28 11.28
CA THR A 199 -15.40 2.59 10.34
C THR A 199 -15.02 4.07 10.38
N TYR A 200 -15.98 5.00 10.44
CA TYR A 200 -15.69 6.43 10.53
C TYR A 200 -14.95 6.78 11.83
N ILE A 201 -15.45 6.31 12.97
CA ILE A 201 -14.81 6.53 14.28
C ILE A 201 -13.40 5.90 14.30
N ALA A 202 -13.27 4.68 13.80
CA ALA A 202 -11.98 3.98 13.73
C ALA A 202 -10.97 4.72 12.84
N ARG A 203 -11.41 5.22 11.67
CA ARG A 203 -10.58 6.01 10.74
C ARG A 203 -10.08 7.28 11.40
N ASP A 204 -10.98 8.05 12.01
CA ASP A 204 -10.63 9.34 12.58
C ASP A 204 -9.68 9.19 13.76
N TYR A 205 -9.90 8.17 14.62
CA TYR A 205 -8.97 7.88 15.70
C TYR A 205 -7.63 7.32 15.17
N MET A 206 -7.64 6.49 14.13
CA MET A 206 -6.41 6.00 13.50
C MET A 206 -5.60 7.15 12.90
N ASN A 207 -6.25 8.15 12.29
CA ASN A 207 -5.58 9.35 11.79
C ASN A 207 -4.88 10.10 12.93
N LYS A 208 -5.57 10.33 14.05
CA LYS A 208 -4.95 10.91 15.25
C LYS A 208 -3.82 10.05 15.79
N TYR A 209 -4.03 8.75 15.91
CA TYR A 209 -3.02 7.80 16.38
C TYR A 209 -1.76 7.83 15.52
N ASN A 210 -1.90 7.81 14.19
CA ASN A 210 -0.76 7.86 13.26
C ASN A 210 0.01 9.18 13.34
N VAL A 211 -0.65 10.28 13.63
CA VAL A 211 -0.02 11.60 13.79
C VAL A 211 0.70 11.73 15.13
N GLU A 212 0.08 11.26 16.22
CA GLU A 212 0.60 11.46 17.58
C GLU A 212 1.54 10.34 18.05
N THR A 213 1.40 9.12 17.50
CA THR A 213 2.22 7.98 17.91
C THR A 213 3.53 7.96 17.11
N ARG A 214 4.59 8.44 17.74
CA ARG A 214 5.92 8.44 17.17
C ARG A 214 6.76 7.29 17.69
N ALA A 215 7.69 6.83 16.85
CA ALA A 215 8.77 5.95 17.31
C ALA A 215 9.74 6.74 18.19
N THR A 216 10.28 6.10 19.25
CA THR A 216 11.35 6.75 20.00
C THR A 216 12.64 6.77 19.18
N ILE A 217 13.47 7.79 19.38
CA ILE A 217 14.78 7.88 18.70
C ILE A 217 15.63 6.63 18.98
N ALA A 218 15.51 6.05 20.17
CA ALA A 218 16.22 4.84 20.56
C ALA A 218 15.76 3.62 19.74
N ASP A 219 14.43 3.45 19.58
CA ASP A 219 13.87 2.33 18.82
C ASP A 219 14.20 2.46 17.32
N VAL A 220 14.13 3.68 16.78
CA VAL A 220 14.50 3.95 15.38
C VAL A 220 15.96 3.61 15.12
N LYS A 221 16.87 4.07 16.01
CA LYS A 221 18.30 3.76 15.89
C LYS A 221 18.59 2.28 16.09
N SER A 222 17.89 1.60 17.01
CA SER A 222 18.04 0.16 17.18
C SER A 222 17.65 -0.59 15.92
N TYR A 223 16.47 -0.29 15.37
CA TYR A 223 15.99 -0.88 14.12
C TYR A 223 16.96 -0.61 12.97
N TYR A 224 17.40 0.65 12.80
CA TYR A 224 18.35 1.02 11.76
C TYR A 224 19.65 0.22 11.84
N ASN A 225 20.23 0.09 13.04
CA ASN A 225 21.48 -0.63 13.24
C ASN A 225 21.33 -2.15 13.01
N GLU A 226 20.18 -2.72 13.38
CA GLU A 226 19.87 -4.14 13.17
C GLU A 226 19.61 -4.47 11.70
N HIS A 227 19.15 -3.49 10.92
CA HIS A 227 18.74 -3.63 9.53
C HIS A 227 19.59 -2.79 8.55
N ILE A 228 20.79 -2.39 8.94
CA ILE A 228 21.64 -1.47 8.17
C ILE A 228 21.88 -1.96 6.73
N ASP A 229 21.97 -3.28 6.55
CA ASP A 229 22.17 -3.88 5.22
C ASP A 229 20.97 -3.69 4.28
N ASP A 230 19.76 -3.44 4.82
CA ASP A 230 18.54 -3.20 4.03
C ASP A 230 18.49 -1.76 3.47
N PHE A 231 19.25 -0.84 4.09
CA PHE A 231 19.36 0.57 3.70
C PHE A 231 20.62 0.88 2.88
N ASN A 232 21.52 -0.08 2.76
CA ASN A 232 22.72 0.07 1.96
C ASN A 232 22.40 -0.05 0.47
N SER A 233 23.16 0.69 -0.34
CA SER A 233 23.22 0.51 -1.78
C SER A 233 24.57 -0.07 -2.18
N ALA A 234 24.55 -1.02 -3.11
CA ALA A 234 25.76 -1.58 -3.71
C ALA A 234 25.94 -1.02 -5.11
N THR A 235 27.08 -0.38 -5.36
CA THR A 235 27.52 -0.08 -6.73
C THR A 235 28.14 -1.33 -7.31
N ILE A 236 27.60 -1.77 -8.44
CA ILE A 236 27.98 -3.02 -9.09
C ILE A 236 28.21 -2.83 -10.57
N ALA A 237 29.04 -3.72 -11.14
CA ALA A 237 29.02 -4.02 -12.56
C ALA A 237 28.72 -5.51 -12.75
N TYR A 238 28.01 -5.87 -13.82
CA TYR A 238 27.62 -7.26 -14.01
C TYR A 238 27.60 -7.71 -15.47
N LEU A 239 27.80 -9.03 -15.72
CA LEU A 239 27.66 -9.65 -17.02
C LEU A 239 26.51 -10.67 -16.97
N PRO A 240 25.42 -10.48 -17.73
CA PRO A 240 24.37 -11.48 -17.89
C PRO A 240 24.76 -12.45 -19.03
N ILE A 241 25.01 -13.69 -18.69
CA ILE A 241 25.37 -14.78 -19.65
C ILE A 241 24.12 -15.63 -19.84
N LYS A 242 23.43 -15.43 -20.94
CA LYS A 242 22.18 -16.15 -21.23
C LYS A 242 22.47 -17.53 -21.82
N TYR A 243 21.66 -18.52 -21.41
CA TYR A 243 21.64 -19.87 -22.00
C TYR A 243 20.21 -20.21 -22.46
N ASP A 244 20.09 -21.05 -23.48
CA ASP A 244 18.85 -21.47 -24.11
C ASP A 244 18.65 -23.00 -24.11
N GLY A 245 19.63 -23.71 -23.58
CA GLY A 245 19.67 -25.17 -23.54
C GLY A 245 19.97 -25.85 -24.91
N LYS A 246 20.08 -25.06 -25.99
CA LYS A 246 20.32 -25.55 -27.36
C LYS A 246 21.65 -25.05 -27.90
N THR A 247 21.80 -23.76 -28.09
CA THR A 247 23.01 -23.13 -28.60
C THR A 247 24.05 -22.91 -27.50
N VAL A 248 23.60 -22.49 -26.34
CA VAL A 248 24.38 -22.32 -25.12
C VAL A 248 23.73 -23.13 -24.02
N THR A 249 24.42 -24.18 -23.55
CA THR A 249 23.94 -24.97 -22.43
C THR A 249 24.16 -24.21 -21.10
N LYS A 250 23.42 -24.58 -20.04
CA LYS A 250 23.65 -24.04 -18.69
C LYS A 250 25.12 -24.27 -18.26
N SER A 251 25.65 -25.46 -18.50
CA SER A 251 27.02 -25.80 -18.15
C SER A 251 28.06 -24.94 -18.90
N ASP A 252 27.79 -24.58 -20.15
CA ASP A 252 28.69 -23.69 -20.90
C ASP A 252 28.63 -22.26 -20.39
N ALA A 253 27.44 -21.77 -20.05
CA ALA A 253 27.27 -20.46 -19.42
C ALA A 253 27.96 -20.38 -18.06
N GLU A 254 27.87 -21.42 -17.23
CA GLU A 254 28.56 -21.51 -15.94
C GLU A 254 30.08 -21.54 -16.09
N LYS A 255 30.63 -22.33 -17.05
CA LYS A 255 32.07 -22.34 -17.37
C LYS A 255 32.54 -20.98 -17.84
N THR A 256 31.77 -20.32 -18.71
CA THR A 256 32.07 -18.97 -19.20
C THR A 256 32.11 -17.99 -18.02
N ALA A 257 31.10 -18.04 -17.12
CA ALA A 257 31.03 -17.21 -15.94
C ALA A 257 32.25 -17.41 -15.02
N GLN A 258 32.67 -18.65 -14.74
CA GLN A 258 33.86 -18.95 -13.94
C GLN A 258 35.15 -18.42 -14.59
N SER A 259 35.26 -18.53 -15.91
CA SER A 259 36.39 -17.94 -16.66
C SER A 259 36.41 -16.41 -16.56
N CYS A 260 35.22 -15.75 -16.56
CA CYS A 260 35.10 -14.32 -16.35
C CYS A 260 35.49 -13.92 -14.92
N VAL A 261 34.98 -14.61 -13.91
CA VAL A 261 35.33 -14.37 -12.49
C VAL A 261 36.84 -14.37 -12.27
N ALA A 262 37.58 -15.32 -12.91
CA ALA A 262 39.02 -15.41 -12.76
C ALA A 262 39.82 -14.23 -13.40
N LYS A 263 39.21 -13.49 -14.33
CA LYS A 263 39.86 -12.40 -15.08
C LYS A 263 39.52 -11.01 -14.55
N ILE A 264 38.37 -10.84 -13.88
CA ILE A 264 37.86 -9.55 -13.45
C ILE A 264 38.52 -9.14 -12.14
N LYS A 265 39.10 -7.95 -12.10
CA LYS A 265 39.67 -7.30 -10.92
C LYS A 265 39.00 -5.93 -10.66
N ASN A 266 38.46 -5.33 -11.71
CA ASN A 266 37.80 -4.01 -11.69
C ASN A 266 36.74 -3.93 -12.79
N ARG A 267 36.06 -2.78 -12.89
CA ARG A 267 35.01 -2.50 -13.87
C ARG A 267 35.50 -2.65 -15.31
N ASP A 268 36.67 -2.12 -15.63
CA ASP A 268 37.20 -2.12 -17.00
C ASP A 268 37.46 -3.55 -17.48
N ASP A 269 38.01 -4.41 -16.62
CA ASP A 269 38.21 -5.84 -16.92
C ASP A 269 36.85 -6.50 -17.22
N LEU A 270 35.82 -6.19 -16.44
CA LEU A 270 34.45 -6.71 -16.63
C LEU A 270 33.87 -6.24 -17.98
N LEU A 271 33.90 -4.94 -18.24
CA LEU A 271 33.34 -4.36 -19.46
C LEU A 271 34.10 -4.83 -20.73
N ALA A 272 35.37 -5.14 -20.62
CA ALA A 272 36.14 -5.72 -21.74
C ALA A 272 35.65 -7.14 -22.12
N LEU A 273 35.03 -7.87 -21.23
CA LEU A 273 34.47 -9.21 -21.48
C LEU A 273 33.07 -9.21 -22.10
N VAL A 274 32.38 -8.06 -22.16
CA VAL A 274 31.01 -7.92 -22.69
C VAL A 274 30.86 -8.56 -24.08
N PRO A 275 31.76 -8.30 -25.09
CA PRO A 275 31.57 -8.83 -26.42
C PRO A 275 31.59 -10.38 -26.49
N THR A 276 32.28 -11.02 -25.57
CA THR A 276 32.45 -12.49 -25.55
C THR A 276 31.46 -13.16 -24.59
N ALA A 277 31.32 -12.63 -23.39
CA ALA A 277 30.45 -13.21 -22.35
C ALA A 277 28.96 -13.01 -22.63
N CYS A 278 28.57 -11.85 -23.17
CA CYS A 278 27.17 -11.49 -23.45
C CYS A 278 26.81 -11.71 -24.94
N LYS A 279 27.63 -12.43 -25.71
CA LYS A 279 27.44 -12.54 -27.16
C LYS A 279 26.04 -12.94 -27.60
N SER A 280 25.42 -13.92 -26.95
CA SER A 280 24.07 -14.39 -27.29
C SER A 280 22.99 -13.28 -27.12
N LEU A 281 23.12 -12.45 -26.08
CA LEU A 281 22.24 -11.32 -25.87
C LEU A 281 22.47 -10.20 -26.89
N LEU A 282 23.72 -9.92 -27.21
CA LEU A 282 24.11 -8.90 -28.19
C LEU A 282 23.66 -9.28 -29.60
N ASP A 283 23.89 -10.54 -30.01
CA ASP A 283 23.41 -11.04 -31.29
C ASP A 283 21.87 -10.93 -31.43
N ALA A 284 21.14 -11.25 -30.37
CA ALA A 284 19.70 -11.11 -30.34
C ALA A 284 19.24 -9.65 -30.51
N ARG A 285 19.94 -8.68 -29.88
CA ARG A 285 19.65 -7.24 -29.99
C ARG A 285 19.96 -6.65 -31.37
N VAL A 286 20.91 -7.23 -32.09
CA VAL A 286 21.15 -6.88 -33.50
C VAL A 286 20.09 -7.51 -34.39
N ALA A 287 19.72 -8.76 -34.13
CA ALA A 287 18.71 -9.47 -34.92
C ALA A 287 17.32 -8.87 -34.82
N ASP A 288 16.93 -8.32 -33.66
CA ASP A 288 15.66 -7.62 -33.43
C ASP A 288 15.70 -6.13 -33.84
N SER A 289 16.79 -5.67 -34.42
CA SER A 289 17.04 -4.30 -34.86
C SER A 289 17.05 -3.25 -33.74
N THR A 290 17.27 -3.67 -32.48
CA THR A 290 17.46 -2.74 -31.35
C THR A 290 18.75 -1.93 -31.56
N TYR A 291 19.79 -2.55 -32.14
CA TYR A 291 21.04 -1.90 -32.54
C TYR A 291 21.36 -2.19 -33.98
N SER A 292 22.01 -1.22 -34.66
CA SER A 292 22.34 -1.30 -36.07
C SER A 292 23.53 -2.21 -36.37
N SER A 293 24.40 -2.45 -35.40
CA SER A 293 25.56 -3.31 -35.50
C SER A 293 25.94 -3.98 -34.17
N PHE A 294 26.74 -5.03 -34.24
CA PHE A 294 27.29 -5.68 -33.04
C PHE A 294 28.15 -4.71 -32.21
N ALA A 295 28.90 -3.83 -32.84
CA ALA A 295 29.71 -2.83 -32.15
C ALA A 295 28.83 -1.83 -31.38
N ASP A 296 27.75 -1.34 -32.01
CA ASP A 296 26.79 -0.46 -31.36
C ASP A 296 26.08 -1.15 -30.20
N ALA A 297 25.71 -2.43 -30.39
CA ALA A 297 25.15 -3.26 -29.33
C ALA A 297 26.09 -3.39 -28.12
N VAL A 298 27.39 -3.62 -28.36
CA VAL A 298 28.39 -3.70 -27.28
C VAL A 298 28.48 -2.39 -26.51
N GLU A 299 28.59 -1.24 -27.19
CA GLU A 299 28.73 0.05 -26.52
C GLU A 299 27.44 0.45 -25.78
N GLY A 300 26.28 0.26 -26.40
CA GLY A 300 24.99 0.51 -25.75
C GLY A 300 24.76 -0.41 -24.54
N PHE A 301 25.20 -1.66 -24.62
CA PHE A 301 25.02 -2.63 -23.54
C PHE A 301 25.93 -2.34 -22.34
N LYS A 302 27.17 -1.90 -22.56
CA LYS A 302 28.10 -1.52 -21.50
C LYS A 302 27.51 -0.44 -20.57
N SER A 303 26.74 0.50 -21.11
CA SER A 303 26.16 1.61 -20.33
C SER A 303 25.12 1.17 -19.29
N VAL A 304 24.49 0.00 -19.50
CA VAL A 304 23.42 -0.52 -18.61
C VAL A 304 23.92 -1.64 -17.67
N LEU A 305 25.19 -2.02 -17.77
CA LEU A 305 25.78 -3.06 -16.93
C LEU A 305 26.40 -2.55 -15.62
N VAL A 306 26.31 -1.25 -15.37
CA VAL A 306 26.72 -0.62 -14.12
C VAL A 306 25.46 -0.07 -13.46
N ALA A 307 25.23 -0.44 -12.21
CA ALA A 307 24.04 -0.06 -11.47
C ALA A 307 24.36 0.19 -9.99
N SER A 308 23.55 1.04 -9.37
CA SER A 308 23.41 1.07 -7.92
C SER A 308 22.13 0.32 -7.57
N VAL A 309 22.23 -0.64 -6.69
CA VAL A 309 21.11 -1.51 -6.29
C VAL A 309 20.96 -1.54 -4.79
N THR A 310 19.72 -1.57 -4.31
CA THR A 310 19.40 -1.86 -2.91
C THR A 310 19.03 -3.34 -2.76
N LYS A 311 19.10 -3.86 -1.55
CA LYS A 311 18.80 -5.27 -1.28
C LYS A 311 17.35 -5.64 -1.66
N ASN A 312 16.43 -4.71 -1.45
CA ASN A 312 14.99 -4.93 -1.67
C ASN A 312 14.53 -4.64 -3.11
N GLU A 313 15.30 -3.87 -3.88
CA GLU A 313 14.97 -3.48 -5.26
C GLU A 313 15.76 -4.25 -6.32
N SER A 314 16.69 -5.09 -5.88
CA SER A 314 17.52 -5.87 -6.78
C SER A 314 16.72 -6.98 -7.46
N SER A 315 16.84 -7.04 -8.78
CA SER A 315 16.25 -8.12 -9.61
C SER A 315 17.14 -9.37 -9.69
N PHE A 316 18.25 -9.41 -8.97
CA PHE A 316 19.14 -10.56 -8.95
C PHE A 316 18.57 -11.70 -8.07
N PRO A 317 19.03 -12.96 -8.31
CA PRO A 317 18.66 -14.09 -7.45
C PRO A 317 18.98 -13.82 -5.97
N THR A 318 18.17 -14.36 -5.07
CA THR A 318 18.31 -14.19 -3.61
C THR A 318 19.73 -14.43 -3.12
N ALA A 319 20.40 -15.48 -3.60
CA ALA A 319 21.79 -15.79 -3.24
C ALA A 319 22.78 -14.70 -3.67
N ALA A 320 22.51 -13.99 -4.77
CA ALA A 320 23.32 -12.85 -5.22
C ALA A 320 23.09 -11.64 -4.30
N ASN A 321 21.82 -11.34 -3.95
CA ASN A 321 21.51 -10.26 -3.05
C ASN A 321 22.10 -10.48 -1.66
N GLU A 322 21.96 -11.66 -1.09
CA GLU A 322 22.61 -12.01 0.19
C GLU A 322 24.13 -11.83 0.15
N TRP A 323 24.76 -12.20 -0.96
CA TRP A 323 26.20 -12.03 -1.11
C TRP A 323 26.58 -10.57 -1.29
N LEU A 324 25.84 -9.78 -2.07
CA LEU A 324 26.11 -8.36 -2.31
C LEU A 324 26.14 -7.56 -1.02
N PHE A 325 25.17 -7.78 -0.14
CA PHE A 325 24.98 -6.98 1.09
C PHE A 325 25.62 -7.61 2.33
N ARG A 326 26.21 -8.82 2.22
CA ARG A 326 26.90 -9.45 3.35
C ARG A 326 28.15 -8.66 3.74
N SER A 327 28.29 -8.35 5.02
CA SER A 327 29.44 -7.59 5.57
C SER A 327 30.80 -8.22 5.27
N SER A 328 30.87 -9.57 5.14
CA SER A 328 32.12 -10.29 4.79
C SER A 328 32.50 -10.19 3.31
N THR A 329 31.60 -9.76 2.42
CA THR A 329 31.93 -9.53 1.02
C THR A 329 32.74 -8.23 0.90
N LYS A 330 33.91 -8.32 0.28
CA LYS A 330 34.83 -7.17 0.13
C LYS A 330 34.47 -6.36 -1.12
N ASN A 331 34.82 -5.08 -1.15
CA ASN A 331 34.80 -4.29 -2.37
C ASN A 331 35.74 -4.92 -3.41
N ASN A 332 35.39 -4.81 -4.67
CA ASN A 332 35.98 -5.47 -5.82
C ASN A 332 35.94 -7.02 -5.78
N ALA A 333 35.07 -7.59 -4.92
CA ALA A 333 34.80 -9.02 -4.99
C ALA A 333 33.93 -9.34 -6.21
N VAL A 334 34.26 -10.49 -6.85
CA VAL A 334 33.55 -10.98 -8.04
C VAL A 334 33.00 -12.37 -7.77
N LYS A 335 31.77 -12.62 -8.15
CA LYS A 335 31.16 -13.94 -8.02
C LYS A 335 30.10 -14.19 -9.10
N ALA A 336 29.92 -15.47 -9.46
CA ALA A 336 28.88 -15.89 -10.39
C ALA A 336 27.68 -16.47 -9.66
N PHE A 337 26.47 -16.21 -10.20
CA PHE A 337 25.19 -16.68 -9.68
C PHE A 337 24.28 -17.11 -10.82
N THR A 338 23.65 -18.27 -10.69
CA THR A 338 22.70 -18.79 -11.68
C THR A 338 21.27 -18.36 -11.33
N ASP A 339 20.60 -17.76 -12.30
CA ASP A 339 19.18 -17.47 -12.30
C ASP A 339 18.47 -18.50 -13.20
N GLU A 340 17.93 -19.53 -12.56
CA GLU A 340 17.23 -20.62 -13.27
C GLU A 340 15.95 -20.12 -13.94
N GLN A 341 15.25 -19.18 -13.30
CA GLN A 341 13.96 -18.68 -13.77
C GLN A 341 14.11 -17.91 -15.09
N ASN A 342 15.18 -17.13 -15.20
CA ASN A 342 15.44 -16.30 -16.37
C ASN A 342 16.46 -16.94 -17.35
N SER A 343 17.01 -18.12 -17.02
CA SER A 343 18.05 -18.81 -17.81
C SER A 343 19.28 -17.91 -18.04
N ILE A 344 19.78 -17.29 -16.97
CA ILE A 344 20.94 -16.38 -16.99
C ILE A 344 21.93 -16.81 -15.91
N VAL A 345 23.23 -16.76 -16.23
CA VAL A 345 24.30 -16.78 -15.23
C VAL A 345 24.85 -15.35 -15.12
N TYR A 346 24.67 -14.72 -13.97
CA TYR A 346 25.23 -13.41 -13.69
C TYR A 346 26.65 -13.53 -13.15
N VAL A 347 27.59 -12.77 -13.69
CA VAL A 347 28.87 -12.49 -13.05
C VAL A 347 28.80 -11.08 -12.49
N ILE A 348 28.89 -10.94 -11.18
CA ILE A 348 28.70 -9.67 -10.50
C ILE A 348 30.01 -9.25 -9.83
N LEU A 349 30.46 -8.03 -10.11
CA LEU A 349 31.49 -7.30 -9.40
C LEU A 349 30.84 -6.32 -8.44
N ARG A 350 31.04 -6.45 -7.13
CA ARG A 350 30.66 -5.45 -6.14
C ARG A 350 31.79 -4.42 -6.02
N GLU A 351 31.59 -3.22 -6.53
CA GLU A 351 32.59 -2.15 -6.48
C GLU A 351 32.65 -1.49 -5.12
N SER A 352 31.50 -1.05 -4.63
CA SER A 352 31.37 -0.47 -3.29
C SER A 352 30.05 -0.87 -2.64
N ILE A 353 29.97 -0.64 -1.35
CA ILE A 353 28.73 -0.59 -0.60
C ILE A 353 28.71 0.73 0.13
N ASP A 354 27.66 1.46 -0.06
CA ASP A 354 27.47 2.79 0.47
C ASP A 354 26.18 2.82 1.29
N ASN A 355 26.23 3.54 2.39
CA ASN A 355 25.04 3.90 3.12
C ASN A 355 24.77 5.38 2.82
N PRO A 356 23.91 5.69 1.85
CA PRO A 356 23.64 7.06 1.49
C PRO A 356 22.88 7.75 2.63
N ASN A 357 23.58 8.58 3.38
CA ASN A 357 22.98 9.51 4.35
C ASN A 357 22.28 10.66 3.60
N VAL A 358 21.36 10.34 2.71
CA VAL A 358 20.62 11.33 1.95
C VAL A 358 19.65 12.05 2.88
N PRO A 359 19.74 13.41 2.99
CA PRO A 359 18.78 14.14 3.80
C PRO A 359 17.36 14.01 3.26
N THR A 360 16.42 13.77 4.17
CA THR A 360 14.99 13.74 3.92
C THR A 360 14.26 14.65 4.89
N TYR A 361 13.12 15.17 4.46
CA TYR A 361 12.32 16.10 5.21
C TYR A 361 10.87 15.62 5.27
N SER A 362 10.21 15.84 6.40
CA SER A 362 8.79 15.59 6.56
C SER A 362 8.11 16.86 7.07
N TYR A 363 6.99 17.22 6.45
CA TYR A 363 6.22 18.41 6.75
C TYR A 363 4.74 18.21 6.38
N ARG A 364 3.88 19.12 6.86
CA ARG A 364 2.51 19.25 6.35
C ARG A 364 2.35 20.56 5.62
N ASP A 365 1.46 20.57 4.64
CA ASP A 365 1.19 21.72 3.78
C ASP A 365 -0.32 21.98 3.66
N ILE A 366 -0.68 23.23 3.84
CA ILE A 366 -2.00 23.76 3.46
C ILE A 366 -1.76 24.71 2.29
N LEU A 367 -2.07 24.26 1.09
CA LEU A 367 -1.95 25.10 -0.10
C LEU A 367 -3.22 25.93 -0.29
N VAL A 368 -3.03 27.24 -0.50
CA VAL A 368 -4.08 28.18 -0.85
C VAL A 368 -3.76 28.79 -2.21
N LYS A 369 -4.48 28.34 -3.24
CA LYS A 369 -4.30 28.81 -4.62
C LYS A 369 -5.08 30.09 -4.90
N PRO A 370 -4.50 31.05 -5.66
CA PRO A 370 -5.32 32.11 -6.24
C PRO A 370 -6.26 31.53 -7.30
N SER A 371 -7.51 31.95 -7.35
CA SER A 371 -8.49 31.48 -8.34
C SER A 371 -8.12 31.83 -9.77
N GLU A 372 -7.39 32.92 -9.97
CA GLU A 372 -6.81 33.32 -11.27
C GLU A 372 -5.42 33.96 -11.03
N ASN A 373 -4.57 33.95 -12.04
CA ASN A 373 -3.26 34.61 -11.96
C ASN A 373 -3.35 36.15 -12.14
N LYS A 374 -4.09 36.81 -11.22
CA LYS A 374 -4.21 38.26 -11.12
C LYS A 374 -3.87 38.69 -9.70
N GLN A 375 -3.31 39.88 -9.53
CA GLN A 375 -2.83 40.41 -8.24
C GLN A 375 -3.93 40.42 -7.16
N SER A 376 -5.19 40.71 -7.51
CA SER A 376 -6.30 40.72 -6.55
C SER A 376 -6.52 39.34 -5.93
N TYR A 377 -6.49 38.26 -6.75
CA TYR A 377 -6.70 36.88 -6.27
C TYR A 377 -5.50 36.36 -5.47
N TRP A 378 -4.29 36.83 -5.78
CA TRP A 378 -3.13 36.56 -4.93
C TRP A 378 -3.25 37.23 -3.56
N THR A 379 -3.83 38.43 -3.49
CA THR A 379 -4.09 39.11 -2.22
C THR A 379 -5.16 38.37 -1.41
N GLU A 380 -6.24 37.92 -2.06
CA GLU A 380 -7.29 37.11 -1.42
C GLU A 380 -6.73 35.77 -0.89
N ALA A 381 -5.88 35.09 -1.67
CA ALA A 381 -5.22 33.86 -1.25
C ALA A 381 -4.29 34.08 -0.04
N GLN A 382 -3.56 35.21 -0.02
CA GLN A 382 -2.72 35.60 1.11
C GLN A 382 -3.56 35.83 2.38
N GLU A 383 -4.66 36.56 2.27
CA GLU A 383 -5.56 36.82 3.38
C GLU A 383 -6.18 35.50 3.90
N LYS A 384 -6.61 34.61 3.01
CA LYS A 384 -7.12 33.28 3.38
C LYS A 384 -6.05 32.48 4.14
N ALA A 385 -4.79 32.46 3.65
CA ALA A 385 -3.68 31.78 4.31
C ALA A 385 -3.41 32.37 5.71
N GLN A 386 -3.42 33.68 5.87
CA GLN A 386 -3.25 34.35 7.17
C GLN A 386 -4.39 34.00 8.15
N ASN A 387 -5.63 33.94 7.67
CA ASN A 387 -6.77 33.55 8.47
C ASN A 387 -6.66 32.09 8.94
N LEU A 388 -6.21 31.18 8.07
CA LEU A 388 -5.99 29.78 8.43
C LEU A 388 -4.86 29.62 9.44
N LEU A 389 -3.74 30.33 9.27
CA LEU A 389 -2.66 30.35 10.26
C LEU A 389 -3.16 30.91 11.61
N SER A 390 -3.98 31.94 11.58
CA SER A 390 -4.58 32.51 12.80
C SER A 390 -5.52 31.50 13.49
N ALA A 391 -6.31 30.75 12.71
CA ALA A 391 -7.17 29.69 13.24
C ALA A 391 -6.34 28.58 13.91
N TYR A 392 -5.23 28.16 13.28
CA TYR A 392 -4.30 27.21 13.87
C TYR A 392 -3.70 27.74 15.18
N ASN A 393 -3.22 28.99 15.20
CA ASN A 393 -2.61 29.59 16.39
C ASN A 393 -3.58 29.74 17.55
N ASN A 394 -4.88 29.78 17.29
CA ASN A 394 -5.94 29.81 18.30
C ASN A 394 -6.46 28.42 18.70
N SER A 395 -5.93 27.34 18.09
CA SER A 395 -6.24 25.95 18.43
C SER A 395 -5.25 25.39 19.47
N GLU A 396 -5.29 24.09 19.70
CA GLU A 396 -4.32 23.39 20.56
C GLU A 396 -2.89 23.36 20.00
N GLN A 397 -2.66 23.89 18.80
CA GLN A 397 -1.37 23.98 18.11
C GLN A 397 -0.65 22.62 17.99
N SER A 398 -1.40 21.53 17.95
CA SER A 398 -0.85 20.20 17.72
C SER A 398 -0.69 19.90 16.23
N GLU A 399 0.15 18.91 15.91
CA GLU A 399 0.25 18.41 14.53
C GLU A 399 -1.09 17.87 14.02
N TYR A 400 -1.89 17.26 14.90
CA TYR A 400 -3.21 16.76 14.54
C TYR A 400 -4.21 17.88 14.24
N ALA A 401 -4.19 18.97 15.01
CA ALA A 401 -4.99 20.16 14.70
C ALA A 401 -4.62 20.78 13.34
N PHE A 402 -3.31 20.84 13.03
CA PHE A 402 -2.87 21.28 11.71
C PHE A 402 -3.34 20.33 10.59
N ALA A 403 -3.24 19.03 10.80
CA ALA A 403 -3.69 18.03 9.84
C ALA A 403 -5.21 18.15 9.54
N LEU A 404 -6.03 18.36 10.58
CA LEU A 404 -7.48 18.60 10.40
C LEU A 404 -7.75 19.89 9.62
N LEU A 405 -6.96 20.94 9.87
CA LEU A 405 -7.10 22.19 9.15
C LEU A 405 -6.72 22.02 7.67
N ALA A 406 -5.67 21.26 7.38
CA ALA A 406 -5.25 20.93 6.02
C ALA A 406 -6.32 20.14 5.27
N GLU A 407 -6.87 19.08 5.88
CA GLU A 407 -7.91 18.22 5.30
C GLU A 407 -9.13 19.03 4.84
N ASN A 408 -9.49 20.07 5.60
CA ASN A 408 -10.70 20.85 5.34
C ASN A 408 -10.49 22.09 4.45
N ASN A 409 -9.24 22.53 4.21
CA ASN A 409 -9.00 23.86 3.63
C ASN A 409 -7.93 23.90 2.55
N SER A 410 -7.12 22.85 2.39
CA SER A 410 -6.06 22.83 1.39
C SER A 410 -6.63 22.66 -0.02
N ASP A 411 -6.11 23.47 -0.96
CA ASP A 411 -6.40 23.35 -2.38
C ASP A 411 -5.51 22.28 -3.08
N ASP A 412 -4.66 21.59 -2.32
CA ASP A 412 -3.88 20.45 -2.79
C ASP A 412 -4.63 19.13 -2.55
N SER A 413 -5.47 18.77 -3.50
CA SER A 413 -6.28 17.54 -3.42
C SER A 413 -5.46 16.24 -3.36
N ALA A 414 -4.20 16.26 -3.81
CA ALA A 414 -3.35 15.08 -3.81
C ALA A 414 -2.83 14.76 -2.39
N SER A 415 -2.57 15.78 -1.57
CA SER A 415 -2.06 15.61 -0.21
C SER A 415 -3.14 15.45 0.85
N VAL A 416 -4.40 15.88 0.56
CA VAL A 416 -5.51 15.78 1.52
C VAL A 416 -6.51 14.67 1.19
N SER A 417 -6.46 14.12 -0.03
CA SER A 417 -7.36 13.03 -0.43
C SER A 417 -6.99 11.74 0.30
N SER A 418 -7.66 11.48 1.39
CA SER A 418 -7.59 10.20 2.13
C SER A 418 -8.03 8.98 1.30
N GLY A 419 -8.47 9.21 0.05
CA GLY A 419 -9.12 8.18 -0.77
C GLY A 419 -8.20 7.16 -1.41
N THR A 420 -6.91 7.43 -1.63
CA THR A 420 -6.07 6.55 -2.46
C THR A 420 -4.76 6.10 -1.84
N ASN A 421 -4.18 6.82 -0.87
CA ASN A 421 -2.87 6.45 -0.32
C ASN A 421 -2.72 6.61 1.20
N GLY A 422 -3.78 6.87 1.95
CA GLY A 422 -3.74 7.02 3.40
C GLY A 422 -2.95 8.25 3.87
N ILE A 423 -2.75 9.23 3.01
CA ILE A 423 -2.13 10.50 3.36
C ILE A 423 -3.23 11.39 3.94
N PHE A 424 -3.16 11.61 5.25
CA PHE A 424 -4.11 12.46 5.97
C PHE A 424 -3.49 13.81 6.27
N GLY A 425 -4.23 14.90 5.99
CA GLY A 425 -3.95 16.23 6.48
C GLY A 425 -2.69 16.88 5.91
N GLY A 426 -2.52 16.84 4.60
CA GLY A 426 -1.47 17.56 3.90
C GLY A 426 -0.05 17.06 4.16
N LEU A 427 0.13 15.76 4.49
CA LEU A 427 1.42 15.18 4.84
C LEU A 427 2.30 14.95 3.61
N TYR A 428 3.50 15.52 3.64
CA TYR A 428 4.64 15.18 2.79
C TYR A 428 5.72 14.55 3.67
N SER A 429 6.12 13.34 3.37
CA SER A 429 7.08 12.60 4.20
C SER A 429 8.20 11.98 3.38
N GLY A 430 9.43 11.98 3.92
CA GLY A 430 10.59 11.43 3.27
C GLY A 430 10.99 12.18 1.98
N VAL A 431 10.73 13.49 1.91
CA VAL A 431 11.00 14.33 0.74
C VAL A 431 12.50 14.57 0.61
N TYR A 432 13.06 14.31 -0.56
CA TYR A 432 14.46 14.54 -0.88
C TYR A 432 14.72 15.95 -1.43
N SER A 433 15.98 16.38 -1.39
CA SER A 433 16.40 17.68 -1.94
C SER A 433 16.22 17.84 -3.47
N ASN A 434 15.98 16.74 -4.18
CA ASN A 434 15.72 16.70 -5.62
C ASN A 434 14.27 16.29 -5.95
N SER A 435 13.38 16.32 -4.98
CA SER A 435 11.94 16.07 -5.21
C SER A 435 11.32 17.18 -6.04
N ASP A 436 10.35 16.81 -6.87
CA ASP A 436 9.57 17.76 -7.70
C ASP A 436 8.48 18.43 -6.85
N ILE A 437 8.90 19.39 -6.04
CA ILE A 437 8.05 20.26 -5.21
C ILE A 437 8.43 21.71 -5.43
N ASP A 438 7.58 22.65 -5.01
CA ASP A 438 7.86 24.08 -5.11
C ASP A 438 9.22 24.43 -4.47
N GLU A 439 10.05 25.20 -5.19
CA GLU A 439 11.41 25.55 -4.76
C GLU A 439 11.41 26.33 -3.44
N SER A 440 10.41 27.18 -3.21
CA SER A 440 10.29 27.95 -1.97
C SER A 440 9.94 27.06 -0.78
N VAL A 441 9.08 26.06 -0.99
CA VAL A 441 8.76 25.02 0.00
C VAL A 441 10.01 24.20 0.30
N LEU A 442 10.71 23.69 -0.73
CA LEU A 442 11.92 22.91 -0.55
C LEU A 442 13.00 23.68 0.21
N LYS A 443 13.20 24.95 -0.13
CA LYS A 443 14.15 25.84 0.57
C LYS A 443 13.80 26.01 2.04
N TRP A 444 12.51 26.16 2.36
CA TRP A 444 12.07 26.30 3.74
C TRP A 444 12.28 24.99 4.51
N VAL A 445 11.77 23.85 4.04
CA VAL A 445 11.86 22.56 4.76
C VAL A 445 13.28 22.06 4.93
N SER A 446 14.21 22.46 4.03
CA SER A 446 15.63 22.09 4.11
C SER A 446 16.45 23.03 5.01
N SER A 447 15.85 24.12 5.51
CA SER A 447 16.50 24.99 6.48
C SER A 447 16.37 24.46 7.90
N LYS A 448 16.98 25.17 8.87
CA LYS A 448 16.96 24.74 10.27
C LYS A 448 15.64 25.11 10.93
N HIS A 449 14.86 24.11 11.28
CA HIS A 449 13.61 24.24 12.02
C HIS A 449 13.55 23.33 13.23
N SER A 450 12.62 23.63 14.13
CA SER A 450 12.18 22.76 15.20
C SER A 450 10.82 22.17 14.83
N ARG A 451 10.54 20.94 15.27
CA ARG A 451 9.20 20.36 15.11
C ARG A 451 8.14 21.31 15.66
N GLY A 452 7.09 21.53 14.89
CA GLY A 452 6.00 22.43 15.23
C GLY A 452 6.21 23.87 14.76
N ASP A 453 7.35 24.21 14.13
CA ASP A 453 7.50 25.51 13.47
C ASP A 453 6.49 25.61 12.33
N VAL A 454 5.77 26.74 12.25
CA VAL A 454 4.76 27.00 11.22
C VAL A 454 5.01 28.33 10.56
N GLU A 455 4.97 28.38 9.23
CA GLU A 455 5.18 29.59 8.44
C GLU A 455 4.34 29.60 7.17
N ILE A 456 4.00 30.79 6.67
CA ILE A 456 3.43 30.98 5.34
C ILE A 456 4.55 31.25 4.36
N VAL A 457 4.68 30.40 3.35
CA VAL A 457 5.65 30.52 2.26
C VAL A 457 4.90 30.81 0.96
N LYS A 458 5.33 31.83 0.21
CA LYS A 458 4.78 32.10 -1.11
C LYS A 458 5.51 31.23 -2.14
N GLY A 459 4.77 30.31 -2.75
CA GLY A 459 5.21 29.48 -3.86
C GLY A 459 4.82 30.03 -5.23
N ALA A 460 5.10 29.24 -6.25
CA ALA A 460 4.76 29.57 -7.64
C ALA A 460 3.26 29.40 -7.92
N ASP A 461 2.58 28.50 -7.25
CA ASP A 461 1.18 28.12 -7.47
C ASP A 461 0.22 28.62 -6.37
N GLY A 462 0.72 29.19 -5.27
CA GLY A 462 -0.10 29.69 -4.18
C GLY A 462 0.67 30.11 -2.94
N TYR A 463 -0.05 30.22 -1.85
CA TYR A 463 0.52 30.36 -0.50
C TYR A 463 0.44 29.02 0.22
N HIS A 464 1.58 28.56 0.72
CA HIS A 464 1.74 27.34 1.48
C HIS A 464 1.83 27.70 2.97
N ILE A 465 0.99 27.13 3.80
CA ILE A 465 1.15 27.16 5.25
C ILE A 465 1.82 25.85 5.60
N LEU A 466 3.07 25.92 6.04
CA LEU A 466 3.91 24.75 6.29
C LEU A 466 4.04 24.47 7.79
N TYR A 467 3.89 23.24 8.19
CA TYR A 467 4.17 22.74 9.53
C TYR A 467 5.36 21.77 9.46
N TYR A 468 6.46 22.11 10.13
CA TYR A 468 7.67 21.29 10.12
C TYR A 468 7.53 20.09 11.05
N ILE A 469 7.80 18.88 10.53
CA ILE A 469 7.80 17.66 11.31
C ILE A 469 9.21 17.26 11.69
N GLU A 470 10.08 17.01 10.70
CA GLU A 470 11.47 16.59 10.93
C GLU A 470 12.34 16.70 9.68
N GLY A 471 13.67 16.79 9.92
CA GLY A 471 14.70 16.50 8.94
C GLY A 471 15.60 15.39 9.46
N THR A 472 15.79 14.36 8.67
CA THR A 472 16.57 13.18 9.03
C THR A 472 17.31 12.63 7.82
N THR A 473 17.77 11.39 7.84
CA THR A 473 18.33 10.72 6.68
C THR A 473 17.40 9.62 6.21
N ASP A 474 17.48 9.25 4.95
CA ASP A 474 16.59 8.26 4.33
C ASP A 474 16.51 6.96 5.13
N GLY A 475 17.64 6.37 5.51
CA GLY A 475 17.65 5.12 6.28
C GLY A 475 16.99 5.25 7.66
N LEU A 476 17.16 6.39 8.35
CA LEU A 476 16.50 6.64 9.62
C LEU A 476 15.00 6.89 9.43
N TYR A 477 14.61 7.64 8.40
CA TYR A 477 13.21 7.83 8.04
C TYR A 477 12.51 6.50 7.75
N GLN A 478 13.09 5.65 6.91
CA GLN A 478 12.52 4.33 6.60
C GLN A 478 12.44 3.45 7.85
N SER A 479 13.46 3.50 8.70
CA SER A 479 13.46 2.79 9.99
C SER A 479 12.33 3.27 10.91
N GLU A 480 12.08 4.57 10.99
CA GLU A 480 10.96 5.12 11.75
C GLU A 480 9.62 4.60 11.22
N GLN A 481 9.41 4.59 9.90
CA GLN A 481 8.19 4.06 9.30
C GLN A 481 7.96 2.58 9.65
N GLN A 482 9.04 1.78 9.69
CA GLN A 482 8.94 0.37 10.10
C GLN A 482 8.60 0.23 11.59
N VAL A 483 9.24 1.00 12.47
CA VAL A 483 8.95 0.98 13.91
C VAL A 483 7.51 1.44 14.20
N ILE A 484 7.04 2.49 13.54
CA ILE A 484 5.64 2.95 13.65
C ILE A 484 4.68 1.84 13.20
N THR A 485 4.97 1.18 12.09
CA THR A 485 4.17 0.06 11.59
C THR A 485 4.12 -1.11 12.58
N GLN A 486 5.26 -1.48 13.16
CA GLN A 486 5.34 -2.51 14.19
C GLN A 486 4.56 -2.13 15.46
N ASN A 487 4.66 -0.88 15.91
CA ASN A 487 3.93 -0.39 17.08
C ASN A 487 2.41 -0.39 16.85
N ARG A 488 1.97 0.02 15.67
CA ARG A 488 0.56 -0.06 15.24
C ARG A 488 0.09 -1.52 15.21
N GLN A 489 0.90 -2.44 14.68
CA GLN A 489 0.54 -3.85 14.65
C GLN A 489 0.44 -4.43 16.07
N LYS A 490 1.39 -4.09 16.96
CA LYS A 490 1.32 -4.47 18.39
C LYS A 490 0.05 -3.94 19.07
N PHE A 491 -0.34 -2.70 18.76
CA PHE A 491 -1.60 -2.12 19.27
C PHE A 491 -2.80 -2.95 18.81
N ILE A 492 -2.92 -3.24 17.51
CA ILE A 492 -3.99 -4.08 16.95
C ILE A 492 -3.94 -5.49 17.57
N ASP A 493 -2.76 -6.08 17.71
CA ASP A 493 -2.57 -7.45 18.23
C ASP A 493 -2.81 -7.59 19.72
N SER A 494 -2.92 -6.46 20.44
CA SER A 494 -3.34 -6.48 21.84
C SER A 494 -4.78 -7.01 22.01
N LEU A 495 -5.63 -6.87 21.01
CA LEU A 495 -6.99 -7.42 21.01
C LEU A 495 -6.99 -8.92 20.67
N LYS A 496 -7.71 -9.69 21.45
CA LYS A 496 -7.93 -11.12 21.20
C LYS A 496 -9.15 -11.33 20.32
N VAL A 497 -9.02 -12.22 19.32
CA VAL A 497 -10.14 -12.67 18.48
C VAL A 497 -10.57 -14.07 18.91
N THR A 498 -11.86 -14.24 19.17
CA THR A 498 -12.42 -15.55 19.60
C THR A 498 -13.63 -15.89 18.74
N ASN A 499 -13.60 -17.05 18.06
CA ASN A 499 -14.75 -17.55 17.34
C ASN A 499 -15.86 -17.94 18.32
N LYS A 500 -17.11 -17.64 17.96
CA LYS A 500 -18.33 -18.05 18.67
C LYS A 500 -19.11 -19.07 17.86
N THR A 501 -20.20 -19.59 18.42
CA THR A 501 -21.04 -20.62 17.78
C THR A 501 -21.61 -20.18 16.42
N GLY A 502 -21.95 -18.88 16.29
CA GLY A 502 -22.41 -18.31 15.02
C GLY A 502 -21.39 -18.32 13.89
N PHE A 503 -20.10 -18.53 14.17
CA PHE A 503 -19.07 -18.59 13.15
C PHE A 503 -19.30 -19.72 12.12
N SER A 504 -19.94 -20.81 12.50
CA SER A 504 -20.33 -21.88 11.57
C SER A 504 -21.37 -21.46 10.52
N ASN A 505 -22.08 -20.35 10.75
CA ASN A 505 -23.13 -19.80 9.89
C ASN A 505 -22.62 -18.71 8.95
N THR A 506 -21.31 -18.41 8.97
CA THR A 506 -20.71 -17.40 8.09
C THR A 506 -20.63 -17.88 6.64
N VAL A 507 -20.69 -16.93 5.70
CA VAL A 507 -20.54 -17.24 4.27
C VAL A 507 -19.15 -17.75 3.95
N LYS A 508 -19.06 -18.48 2.83
CA LYS A 508 -17.79 -18.90 2.22
C LYS A 508 -17.84 -18.61 0.74
N ALA A 509 -16.75 -18.10 0.19
CA ALA A 509 -16.63 -17.86 -1.24
C ALA A 509 -16.75 -19.19 -2.00
N THR A 510 -17.54 -19.18 -3.06
CA THR A 510 -17.76 -20.35 -3.93
C THR A 510 -17.18 -20.10 -5.31
N PRO A 511 -16.68 -21.15 -6.00
CA PRO A 511 -16.18 -21.02 -7.36
C PRO A 511 -17.23 -20.46 -8.32
N LYS A 512 -16.79 -19.74 -9.36
CA LYS A 512 -17.67 -19.37 -10.46
C LYS A 512 -18.15 -20.64 -11.17
N LYS A 513 -19.46 -20.80 -11.30
CA LYS A 513 -20.02 -21.89 -12.13
C LYS A 513 -19.60 -21.61 -13.57
N SER A 514 -18.94 -22.58 -14.21
CA SER A 514 -18.57 -22.57 -15.63
C SER A 514 -19.79 -22.53 -16.54
#